data_842ea564303770efe50ccf71930ceea0
#
_entry.id   842ea564303770efe50ccf71930ceea0
#
_cell.length_a   1.000
_cell.length_b   1.000
_cell.length_c   1.000
_cell.angle_alpha   90.00
_cell.angle_beta   90.00
_cell.angle_gamma   90.00
#
_symmetry.space_group_name_H-M   'P 1'
#
loop_
_entity.id
_entity.type
_entity.pdbx_description
1 polymer ?
#
loop_
_entity_poly.entity_id
_entity_poly.type
_entity_poly.pdbx_seq_one_letter_code
_entity_poly.pdbx_strand_id
1 'polypeptide(L)'
;WGVFQQPVMDEYGLSEQGAGYAFGILIAAFGVGCVLGGFLQDSRGPRCAALWGTALLCGGFFAAAMLPGGSAGSFFLAFSIPAGLGTAFLYPSIQSCAQKWYAGRKGLATGVIGGAVGLSGAFLTVFVRTAVSGFGIVQGIRGAFWALGAVTLPICLVGSLLLQDPPQDAEKQQKNDKNAIDLSPWQMLRTRQYWLCAGAVCFSTPAVLLFSPIILKLGVERGLDENAALWSVVLGSVG
;
A
#
# COMPACT_ATOMS: atom_id res chain seq x y z
N TRP A 1 0.87 -5.19 -8.17
CA TRP A 1 0.91 -6.67 -8.18
C TRP A 1 1.15 -7.22 -9.58
N GLY A 2 0.49 -6.72 -10.61
CA GLY A 2 0.58 -7.28 -11.97
C GLY A 2 2.00 -7.54 -12.47
N VAL A 3 2.94 -6.65 -12.23
CA VAL A 3 4.35 -6.82 -12.66
C VAL A 3 5.10 -7.87 -11.83
N PHE A 4 4.69 -8.08 -10.57
CA PHE A 4 5.30 -9.09 -9.70
C PHE A 4 4.74 -10.50 -9.92
N GLN A 5 3.53 -10.61 -10.45
CA GLN A 5 2.78 -11.86 -10.47
C GLN A 5 3.55 -12.97 -11.20
N GLN A 6 3.96 -12.75 -12.44
CA GLN A 6 4.66 -13.77 -13.22
C GLN A 6 6.00 -14.16 -12.61
N PRO A 7 6.92 -13.23 -12.29
CA PRO A 7 8.20 -13.58 -11.67
C PRO A 7 8.06 -14.30 -10.31
N VAL A 8 7.02 -13.98 -9.53
CA VAL A 8 6.76 -14.67 -8.25
C VAL A 8 6.24 -16.07 -8.48
N MET A 9 5.38 -16.27 -9.49
CA MET A 9 4.92 -17.62 -9.85
C MET A 9 6.07 -18.51 -10.27
N ASP A 10 6.96 -18.02 -11.11
CA ASP A 10 8.11 -18.75 -11.63
C ASP A 10 9.12 -19.15 -10.53
N GLU A 11 9.42 -18.23 -9.62
CA GLU A 11 10.43 -18.46 -8.56
C GLU A 11 9.90 -19.29 -7.39
N TYR A 12 8.68 -19.01 -6.94
CA TYR A 12 8.11 -19.69 -5.76
C TYR A 12 7.18 -20.85 -6.10
N GLY A 13 7.04 -21.20 -7.39
CA GLY A 13 6.21 -22.31 -7.83
C GLY A 13 4.72 -22.12 -7.53
N LEU A 14 4.24 -20.87 -7.55
CA LEU A 14 2.83 -20.56 -7.33
C LEU A 14 2.02 -20.81 -8.60
N SER A 15 0.85 -21.43 -8.44
CA SER A 15 -0.15 -21.44 -9.50
C SER A 15 -0.75 -20.03 -9.70
N GLU A 16 -1.44 -19.80 -10.81
CA GLU A 16 -2.14 -18.54 -11.06
C GLU A 16 -3.15 -18.22 -9.95
N GLN A 17 -3.85 -19.24 -9.44
CA GLN A 17 -4.73 -19.11 -8.28
C GLN A 17 -3.96 -18.76 -7.00
N GLY A 18 -2.78 -19.37 -6.78
CA GLY A 18 -1.91 -19.08 -5.65
C GLY A 18 -1.43 -17.63 -5.64
N ALA A 19 -1.08 -17.09 -6.81
CA ALA A 19 -0.72 -15.69 -6.95
C ALA A 19 -1.89 -14.74 -6.66
N GLY A 20 -3.11 -15.14 -7.05
CA GLY A 20 -4.34 -14.44 -6.66
C GLY A 20 -4.57 -14.46 -5.14
N TYR A 21 -4.37 -15.59 -4.50
CA TYR A 21 -4.48 -15.69 -3.03
C TYR A 21 -3.41 -14.86 -2.32
N ALA A 22 -2.17 -14.80 -2.82
CA ALA A 22 -1.12 -13.95 -2.26
C ALA A 22 -1.55 -12.47 -2.21
N PHE A 23 -2.14 -11.99 -3.29
CA PHE A 23 -2.67 -10.62 -3.37
C PHE A 23 -3.91 -10.44 -2.48
N GLY A 24 -4.83 -11.39 -2.48
CA GLY A 24 -6.02 -11.37 -1.61
C GLY A 24 -5.67 -11.31 -0.12
N ILE A 25 -4.69 -12.13 0.33
CA ILE A 25 -4.19 -12.12 1.71
C ILE A 25 -3.53 -10.78 2.04
N LEU A 26 -2.77 -10.20 1.11
CA LEU A 26 -2.14 -8.89 1.29
C LEU A 26 -3.20 -7.81 1.54
N ILE A 27 -4.26 -7.77 0.72
CA ILE A 27 -5.36 -6.81 0.89
C ILE A 27 -6.15 -7.07 2.18
N ALA A 28 -6.39 -8.32 2.54
CA ALA A 28 -7.05 -8.67 3.80
C ALA A 28 -6.21 -8.22 5.01
N ALA A 29 -4.89 -8.48 4.98
CA ALA A 29 -3.96 -8.02 6.00
C ALA A 29 -3.89 -6.48 6.07
N PHE A 30 -3.96 -5.80 4.93
CA PHE A 30 -4.08 -4.34 4.89
C PHE A 30 -5.36 -3.86 5.59
N GLY A 31 -6.51 -4.46 5.32
CA GLY A 31 -7.77 -4.09 5.97
C GLY A 31 -7.73 -4.24 7.49
N VAL A 32 -7.25 -5.39 7.98
CA VAL A 32 -7.06 -5.64 9.44
C VAL A 32 -6.01 -4.67 10.01
N GLY A 33 -4.93 -4.48 9.27
CA GLY A 33 -3.84 -3.58 9.68
C GLY A 33 -4.27 -2.12 9.82
N CYS A 34 -5.20 -1.62 9.00
CA CYS A 34 -5.73 -0.26 9.13
C CYS A 34 -6.39 -0.03 10.50
N VAL A 35 -7.11 -1.02 11.02
CA VAL A 35 -7.73 -0.95 12.35
C VAL A 35 -6.65 -0.95 13.44
N LEU A 36 -5.72 -1.89 13.38
CA LEU A 36 -4.62 -2.01 14.35
C LEU A 36 -3.69 -0.79 14.31
N GLY A 37 -3.35 -0.31 13.11
CA GLY A 37 -2.53 0.87 12.89
C GLY A 37 -3.20 2.14 13.43
N GLY A 38 -4.52 2.28 13.24
CA GLY A 38 -5.31 3.36 13.83
C GLY A 38 -5.21 3.37 15.35
N PHE A 39 -5.45 2.25 16.01
CA PHE A 39 -5.30 2.14 17.48
C PHE A 39 -3.88 2.45 17.95
N LEU A 40 -2.86 2.00 17.22
CA LEU A 40 -1.47 2.30 17.56
C LEU A 40 -1.15 3.79 17.40
N GLN A 41 -1.66 4.40 16.34
CA GLN A 41 -1.51 5.83 16.08
C GLN A 41 -2.18 6.68 17.16
N ASP A 42 -3.40 6.32 17.55
CA ASP A 42 -4.15 7.04 18.59
C ASP A 42 -3.48 6.92 19.96
N SER A 43 -2.84 5.77 20.25
CA SER A 43 -2.21 5.51 21.55
C SER A 43 -0.78 6.02 21.66
N ARG A 44 0.01 5.94 20.58
CA ARG A 44 1.46 6.23 20.59
C ARG A 44 1.91 7.27 19.57
N GLY A 45 0.96 7.83 18.83
CA GLY A 45 1.20 8.83 17.80
C GLY A 45 1.57 8.27 16.43
N PRO A 46 1.51 9.12 15.38
CA PRO A 46 1.69 8.71 13.99
C PRO A 46 3.11 8.23 13.69
N ARG A 47 4.12 8.81 14.35
CA ARG A 47 5.52 8.40 14.20
C ARG A 47 5.75 6.94 14.58
N CYS A 48 5.20 6.52 15.74
CA CYS A 48 5.36 5.15 16.21
C CYS A 48 4.66 4.15 15.27
N ALA A 49 3.43 4.46 14.83
CA ALA A 49 2.70 3.63 13.89
C ALA A 49 3.44 3.50 12.54
N ALA A 50 3.99 4.62 12.02
CA ALA A 50 4.75 4.62 10.78
C ALA A 50 6.07 3.83 10.88
N LEU A 51 6.78 3.90 12.01
CA LEU A 51 8.00 3.10 12.23
C LEU A 51 7.71 1.60 12.26
N TRP A 52 6.66 1.17 12.95
CA TRP A 52 6.21 -0.23 12.93
C TRP A 52 5.78 -0.65 11.52
N GLY A 53 5.08 0.22 10.79
CA GLY A 53 4.72 -0.01 9.39
C GLY A 53 5.94 -0.20 8.50
N THR A 54 6.96 0.64 8.65
CA THR A 54 8.24 0.54 7.94
C THR A 54 8.94 -0.79 8.24
N ALA A 55 9.03 -1.16 9.52
CA ALA A 55 9.67 -2.41 9.92
C ALA A 55 8.96 -3.65 9.34
N LEU A 56 7.63 -3.68 9.38
CA LEU A 56 6.84 -4.78 8.82
C LEU A 56 6.94 -4.85 7.29
N LEU A 57 6.84 -3.71 6.60
CA LEU A 57 6.91 -3.65 5.14
C LEU A 57 8.28 -4.10 4.63
N CYS A 58 9.35 -3.51 5.16
CA CYS A 58 10.71 -3.86 4.75
C CYS A 58 11.10 -5.28 5.21
N GLY A 59 10.66 -5.67 6.40
CA GLY A 59 10.80 -7.04 6.89
C GLY A 59 10.16 -8.06 5.96
N GLY A 60 8.96 -7.74 5.42
CA GLY A 60 8.29 -8.57 4.42
C GLY A 60 9.08 -8.70 3.11
N PHE A 61 9.66 -7.60 2.60
CA PHE A 61 10.51 -7.66 1.41
C PHE A 61 11.76 -8.51 1.64
N PHE A 62 12.47 -8.31 2.75
CA PHE A 62 13.67 -9.09 3.06
C PHE A 62 13.36 -10.55 3.34
N ALA A 63 12.28 -10.84 4.07
CA ALA A 63 11.84 -12.20 4.33
C ALA A 63 11.48 -12.94 3.03
N ALA A 64 10.75 -12.30 2.11
CA ALA A 64 10.47 -12.87 0.80
C ALA A 64 11.75 -13.19 0.03
N ALA A 65 12.70 -12.24 0.00
CA ALA A 65 13.97 -12.43 -0.70
C ALA A 65 14.82 -13.60 -0.15
N MET A 66 14.70 -13.90 1.15
CA MET A 66 15.45 -14.97 1.82
C MET A 66 14.77 -16.36 1.73
N LEU A 67 13.51 -16.43 1.29
CA LEU A 67 12.80 -17.70 1.20
C LEU A 67 13.41 -18.62 0.15
N PRO A 68 13.59 -19.91 0.46
CA PRO A 68 13.86 -20.92 -0.56
C PRO A 68 12.65 -21.06 -1.49
N GLY A 69 12.88 -21.21 -2.80
CA GLY A 69 11.80 -21.39 -3.79
C GLY A 69 10.94 -22.63 -3.49
N GLY A 70 9.70 -22.65 -4.01
CA GLY A 70 8.84 -23.82 -4.01
C GLY A 70 7.84 -23.98 -2.87
N SER A 71 7.60 -22.95 -2.03
CA SER A 71 6.59 -23.00 -0.96
C SER A 71 5.66 -21.79 -0.97
N ALA A 72 4.45 -22.00 -1.50
CA ALA A 72 3.41 -20.98 -1.55
C ALA A 72 3.02 -20.46 -0.15
N GLY A 73 2.86 -21.35 0.82
CA GLY A 73 2.44 -20.99 2.18
C GLY A 73 3.46 -20.12 2.90
N SER A 74 4.75 -20.41 2.75
CA SER A 74 5.81 -19.58 3.35
C SER A 74 5.88 -18.19 2.72
N PHE A 75 5.61 -18.06 1.42
CA PHE A 75 5.53 -16.78 0.74
C PHE A 75 4.38 -15.90 1.28
N PHE A 76 3.21 -16.48 1.53
CA PHE A 76 2.08 -15.74 2.09
C PHE A 76 2.39 -15.19 3.48
N LEU A 77 3.02 -16.00 4.34
CA LEU A 77 3.38 -15.61 5.70
C LEU A 77 4.53 -14.58 5.71
N ALA A 78 5.52 -14.76 4.85
CA ALA A 78 6.71 -13.91 4.86
C ALA A 78 6.53 -12.59 4.11
N PHE A 79 5.69 -12.57 3.07
CA PHE A 79 5.48 -11.38 2.24
C PHE A 79 4.08 -10.78 2.41
N SER A 80 3.02 -11.55 2.10
CA SER A 80 1.68 -10.97 1.95
C SER A 80 1.17 -10.36 3.26
N ILE A 81 1.35 -11.04 4.38
CA ILE A 81 0.90 -10.54 5.68
C ILE A 81 1.73 -9.35 6.15
N PRO A 82 3.08 -9.41 6.24
CA PRO A 82 3.87 -8.29 6.72
C PRO A 82 3.78 -7.07 5.81
N ALA A 83 3.78 -7.25 4.49
CA ALA A 83 3.66 -6.15 3.55
C ALA A 83 2.29 -5.47 3.62
N GLY A 84 1.21 -6.25 3.75
CA GLY A 84 -0.14 -5.73 3.94
C GLY A 84 -0.28 -4.94 5.24
N LEU A 85 0.13 -5.51 6.37
CA LEU A 85 0.13 -4.84 7.68
C LEU A 85 1.03 -3.60 7.68
N GLY A 86 2.24 -3.69 7.11
CA GLY A 86 3.18 -2.59 7.03
C GLY A 86 2.64 -1.39 6.27
N THR A 87 2.05 -1.63 5.12
CA THR A 87 1.39 -0.58 4.32
C THR A 87 0.20 0.01 5.04
N ALA A 88 -0.57 -0.82 5.76
CA ALA A 88 -1.73 -0.40 6.54
C ALA A 88 -1.37 0.49 7.74
N PHE A 89 -0.20 0.32 8.32
CA PHE A 89 0.27 1.20 9.39
C PHE A 89 0.83 2.52 8.85
N LEU A 90 1.48 2.49 7.68
CA LEU A 90 2.06 3.68 7.05
C LEU A 90 1.00 4.59 6.44
N TYR A 91 0.14 4.06 5.57
CA TYR A 91 -0.75 4.86 4.74
C TYR A 91 -1.75 5.71 5.54
N PRO A 92 -2.55 5.15 6.47
CA PRO A 92 -3.47 5.96 7.27
C PRO A 92 -2.75 6.95 8.18
N SER A 93 -1.57 6.59 8.71
CA SER A 93 -0.79 7.48 9.57
C SER A 93 -0.31 8.72 8.84
N ILE A 94 0.19 8.55 7.61
CA ILE A 94 0.61 9.64 6.75
C ILE A 94 -0.59 10.51 6.37
N GLN A 95 -1.69 9.89 5.96
CA GLN A 95 -2.90 10.58 5.53
C GLN A 95 -3.53 11.39 6.67
N SER A 96 -3.67 10.81 7.84
CA SER A 96 -4.20 11.48 9.04
C SER A 96 -3.32 12.64 9.46
N CYS A 97 -2.00 12.46 9.50
CA CYS A 97 -1.06 13.51 9.82
C CYS A 97 -1.18 14.69 8.83
N ALA A 98 -1.21 14.41 7.53
CA ALA A 98 -1.35 15.44 6.51
C ALA A 98 -2.69 16.19 6.62
N GLN A 99 -3.79 15.49 6.91
CA GLN A 99 -5.10 16.12 7.12
C GLN A 99 -5.13 17.01 8.37
N LYS A 100 -4.38 16.67 9.42
CA LYS A 100 -4.23 17.51 10.61
C LYS A 100 -3.44 18.78 10.30
N TRP A 101 -2.34 18.68 9.54
CA TRP A 101 -1.54 19.83 9.12
C TRP A 101 -2.29 20.78 8.17
N TYR A 102 -3.07 20.24 7.25
CA TYR A 102 -3.83 20.99 6.25
C TYR A 102 -5.34 21.01 6.53
N ALA A 103 -5.71 21.31 7.78
CA ALA A 103 -7.10 21.28 8.24
C ALA A 103 -8.08 22.07 7.37
N GLY A 104 -7.67 23.24 6.85
CA GLY A 104 -8.48 24.06 5.95
C GLY A 104 -8.59 23.54 4.51
N ARG A 105 -7.77 22.55 4.10
CA ARG A 105 -7.71 22.00 2.73
C ARG A 105 -7.51 20.51 2.73
N LYS A 106 -8.29 19.77 3.52
CA LYS A 106 -8.20 18.33 3.70
C LYS A 106 -8.28 17.55 2.38
N GLY A 107 -9.13 17.99 1.46
CA GLY A 107 -9.26 17.37 0.13
C GLY A 107 -7.99 17.47 -0.71
N LEU A 108 -7.31 18.63 -0.68
CA LEU A 108 -6.04 18.81 -1.37
C LEU A 108 -4.95 17.88 -0.79
N ALA A 109 -4.85 17.81 0.55
CA ALA A 109 -3.88 16.93 1.21
C ALA A 109 -4.10 15.46 0.83
N THR A 110 -5.37 15.00 0.86
CA THR A 110 -5.73 13.64 0.45
C THR A 110 -5.44 13.40 -1.03
N GLY A 111 -5.75 14.36 -1.91
CA GLY A 111 -5.50 14.26 -3.35
C GLY A 111 -4.02 14.17 -3.69
N VAL A 112 -3.18 14.98 -3.05
CA VAL A 112 -1.71 14.92 -3.25
C VAL A 112 -1.14 13.57 -2.81
N ILE A 113 -1.59 13.04 -1.67
CA ILE A 113 -1.15 11.71 -1.20
C ILE A 113 -1.64 10.61 -2.15
N GLY A 114 -2.90 10.67 -2.59
CA GLY A 114 -3.45 9.73 -3.57
C GLY A 114 -2.68 9.76 -4.89
N GLY A 115 -2.37 10.95 -5.42
CA GLY A 115 -1.54 11.13 -6.59
C GLY A 115 -0.12 10.57 -6.41
N ALA A 116 0.50 10.78 -5.24
CA ALA A 116 1.81 10.20 -4.93
C ALA A 116 1.78 8.66 -4.90
N VAL A 117 0.70 8.08 -4.37
CA VAL A 117 0.50 6.61 -4.40
C VAL A 117 0.37 6.10 -5.84
N GLY A 118 -0.39 6.78 -6.70
CA GLY A 118 -0.49 6.44 -8.12
C GLY A 118 0.87 6.51 -8.84
N LEU A 119 1.60 7.61 -8.66
CA LEU A 119 2.94 7.78 -9.23
C LEU A 119 3.94 6.73 -8.73
N SER A 120 3.84 6.35 -7.45
CA SER A 120 4.70 5.29 -6.89
C SER A 120 4.48 3.95 -7.56
N GLY A 121 3.24 3.62 -7.93
CA GLY A 121 2.90 2.42 -8.69
C GLY A 121 3.57 2.40 -10.08
N ALA A 122 3.56 3.54 -10.78
CA ALA A 122 4.24 3.70 -12.05
C ALA A 122 5.76 3.54 -11.92
N PHE A 123 6.36 4.24 -10.94
CA PHE A 123 7.80 4.14 -10.65
C PHE A 123 8.21 2.71 -10.29
N LEU A 124 7.44 2.05 -9.42
CA LEU A 124 7.68 0.68 -9.01
C LEU A 124 7.63 -0.29 -10.18
N THR A 125 6.70 -0.09 -11.12
CA THR A 125 6.58 -0.92 -12.32
C THR A 125 7.86 -0.87 -13.16
N VAL A 126 8.37 0.32 -13.42
CA VAL A 126 9.63 0.51 -14.16
C VAL A 126 10.81 -0.06 -13.38
N PHE A 127 10.89 0.20 -12.07
CA PHE A 127 11.97 -0.27 -11.22
C PHE A 127 12.06 -1.80 -11.18
N VAL A 128 10.93 -2.48 -10.94
CA VAL A 128 10.89 -3.95 -10.88
C VAL A 128 11.25 -4.57 -12.21
N ARG A 129 10.74 -4.04 -13.32
CA ARG A 129 11.06 -4.52 -14.65
C ARG A 129 12.57 -4.42 -14.92
N THR A 130 13.17 -3.28 -14.59
CA THR A 130 14.61 -3.08 -14.75
C THR A 130 15.42 -4.00 -13.84
N ALA A 131 14.97 -4.21 -12.62
CA ALA A 131 15.62 -5.11 -11.65
C ALA A 131 15.53 -6.58 -12.06
N VAL A 132 14.38 -7.02 -12.58
CA VAL A 132 14.18 -8.41 -13.05
C VAL A 132 14.91 -8.68 -14.37
N SER A 133 14.98 -7.70 -15.28
CA SER A 133 15.66 -7.86 -16.57
C SER A 133 17.19 -7.84 -16.52
N GLY A 134 17.77 -7.65 -15.34
CA GLY A 134 19.19 -7.89 -15.12
C GLY A 134 20.09 -6.66 -15.10
N PHE A 135 20.09 -5.91 -14.06
CA PHE A 135 21.24 -5.09 -13.68
C PHE A 135 22.21 -5.96 -12.84
N GLY A 136 23.12 -6.62 -13.48
CA GLY A 136 24.37 -7.31 -13.08
C GLY A 136 24.54 -7.94 -11.70
N ILE A 137 23.92 -7.46 -10.63
CA ILE A 137 24.05 -7.93 -9.25
C ILE A 137 22.72 -8.49 -8.71
N VAL A 138 21.61 -8.12 -9.33
CA VAL A 138 20.25 -8.44 -8.86
C VAL A 138 19.56 -9.25 -9.93
N GLN A 139 19.78 -10.57 -9.92
CA GLN A 139 19.10 -11.48 -10.84
C GLN A 139 17.81 -12.04 -10.22
N GLY A 140 16.71 -11.94 -10.99
CA GLY A 140 15.44 -12.51 -10.63
C GLY A 140 14.65 -11.71 -9.59
N ILE A 141 13.48 -12.26 -9.21
CA ILE A 141 12.53 -11.61 -8.31
C ILE A 141 13.07 -11.43 -6.87
N ARG A 142 13.91 -12.35 -6.40
CA ARG A 142 14.55 -12.24 -5.08
C ARG A 142 15.42 -11.02 -4.97
N GLY A 143 16.22 -10.78 -6.01
CA GLY A 143 17.04 -9.58 -6.07
C GLY A 143 16.18 -8.31 -6.15
N ALA A 144 15.05 -8.34 -6.87
CA ALA A 144 14.10 -7.23 -6.89
C ALA A 144 13.53 -6.96 -5.48
N PHE A 145 13.21 -7.98 -4.69
CA PHE A 145 12.78 -7.81 -3.30
C PHE A 145 13.89 -7.23 -2.42
N TRP A 146 15.15 -7.68 -2.56
CA TRP A 146 16.28 -7.09 -1.86
C TRP A 146 16.47 -5.61 -2.21
N ALA A 147 16.44 -5.29 -3.50
CA ALA A 147 16.60 -3.92 -3.97
C ALA A 147 15.45 -3.01 -3.48
N LEU A 148 14.20 -3.51 -3.53
CA LEU A 148 13.04 -2.79 -3.00
C LEU A 148 13.16 -2.56 -1.50
N GLY A 149 13.50 -3.59 -0.73
CA GLY A 149 13.72 -3.44 0.70
C GLY A 149 14.80 -2.43 1.03
N ALA A 150 15.94 -2.48 0.32
CA ALA A 150 17.06 -1.58 0.51
C ALA A 150 16.75 -0.11 0.14
N VAL A 151 15.94 0.12 -0.88
CA VAL A 151 15.52 1.49 -1.29
C VAL A 151 14.38 2.00 -0.40
N THR A 152 13.39 1.17 -0.13
CA THR A 152 12.20 1.57 0.64
C THR A 152 12.53 1.83 2.11
N LEU A 153 13.44 1.05 2.70
CA LEU A 153 13.79 1.17 4.13
C LEU A 153 14.30 2.57 4.49
N PRO A 154 15.33 3.14 3.86
CA PRO A 154 15.80 4.49 4.23
C PRO A 154 14.76 5.57 3.95
N ILE A 155 14.00 5.46 2.85
CA ILE A 155 12.96 6.43 2.48
C ILE A 155 11.84 6.42 3.53
N CYS A 156 11.29 5.24 3.83
CA CYS A 156 10.22 5.11 4.83
C CYS A 156 10.71 5.41 6.25
N LEU A 157 11.95 5.08 6.59
CA LEU A 157 12.53 5.39 7.90
C LEU A 157 12.64 6.90 8.09
N VAL A 158 13.25 7.60 7.13
CA VAL A 158 13.35 9.07 7.16
C VAL A 158 11.97 9.71 7.19
N GLY A 159 11.05 9.27 6.33
CA GLY A 159 9.67 9.75 6.31
C GLY A 159 8.96 9.55 7.65
N SER A 160 9.09 8.37 8.26
CA SER A 160 8.49 8.05 9.56
C SER A 160 9.08 8.88 10.70
N LEU A 161 10.39 9.15 10.67
CA LEU A 161 11.05 9.99 11.68
C LEU A 161 10.64 11.47 11.58
N LEU A 162 10.39 11.95 10.38
CA LEU A 162 9.92 13.32 10.12
C LEU A 162 8.43 13.51 10.41
N LEU A 163 7.66 12.43 10.53
CA LEU A 163 6.24 12.49 10.79
C LEU A 163 5.98 13.01 12.22
N GLN A 164 5.29 14.15 12.33
CA GLN A 164 4.95 14.77 13.61
C GLN A 164 3.52 15.31 13.56
N ASP A 165 2.80 15.15 14.67
CA ASP A 165 1.52 15.84 14.84
C ASP A 165 1.72 17.36 14.92
N PRO A 166 0.79 18.16 14.43
CA PRO A 166 0.84 19.61 14.59
C PRO A 166 0.79 20.01 16.07
N PRO A 167 1.30 21.21 16.43
CA PRO A 167 1.22 21.73 17.79
C PRO A 167 -0.21 21.76 18.33
N GLN A 168 -0.38 21.52 19.63
CA GLN A 168 -1.69 21.41 20.29
C GLN A 168 -2.59 22.64 20.10
N ASP A 169 -2.01 23.80 19.86
CA ASP A 169 -2.78 25.03 19.62
C ASP A 169 -3.51 25.02 18.28
N ALA A 170 -2.95 24.37 17.26
CA ALA A 170 -3.60 24.14 15.98
C ALA A 170 -4.76 23.11 16.09
N GLU A 171 -4.61 22.08 16.93
CA GLU A 171 -5.67 21.12 17.23
C GLU A 171 -6.84 21.74 18.01
N LYS A 172 -6.55 22.65 18.95
CA LYS A 172 -7.59 23.38 19.70
C LYS A 172 -8.41 24.29 18.83
N GLN A 173 -7.82 24.95 17.84
CA GLN A 173 -8.55 25.77 16.86
C GLN A 173 -9.46 24.88 15.99
N GLN A 174 -9.09 23.68 15.68
CA GLN A 174 -9.87 22.74 14.90
C GLN A 174 -11.04 22.14 15.70
N LYS A 175 -10.86 21.89 17.01
CA LYS A 175 -11.92 21.46 17.94
C LYS A 175 -12.94 22.53 18.26
N ASN A 176 -12.59 23.82 18.07
CA ASN A 176 -13.50 24.94 18.28
C ASN A 176 -14.44 25.20 17.08
N ASP A 177 -14.30 24.44 16.01
CA ASP A 177 -15.26 24.46 14.91
C ASP A 177 -16.55 23.80 15.41
N LYS A 178 -17.57 24.61 15.71
CA LYS A 178 -18.85 24.22 16.33
C LYS A 178 -19.64 23.14 15.55
N ASN A 179 -19.17 22.79 14.35
CA ASN A 179 -19.75 21.78 13.48
C ASN A 179 -18.97 20.44 13.48
N ALA A 180 -17.87 20.33 14.21
CA ALA A 180 -17.14 19.05 14.30
C ALA A 180 -17.87 18.12 15.26
N ILE A 181 -18.56 17.12 14.71
CA ILE A 181 -19.20 16.04 15.47
C ILE A 181 -18.08 15.05 15.83
N ASP A 182 -17.65 15.04 17.09
CA ASP A 182 -16.67 14.11 17.60
C ASP A 182 -17.42 12.83 18.06
N LEU A 183 -17.40 11.81 17.20
CA LEU A 183 -18.03 10.52 17.45
C LEU A 183 -16.99 9.48 17.87
N SER A 184 -17.25 8.75 18.94
CA SER A 184 -16.45 7.56 19.26
C SER A 184 -16.61 6.49 18.15
N PRO A 185 -15.61 5.58 17.96
CA PRO A 185 -15.68 4.54 16.93
C PRO A 185 -16.97 3.71 16.98
N TRP A 186 -17.47 3.40 18.16
CA TRP A 186 -18.72 2.67 18.35
C TRP A 186 -19.97 3.48 17.99
N GLN A 187 -19.94 4.77 18.23
CA GLN A 187 -21.02 5.67 17.81
C GLN A 187 -21.04 5.84 16.30
N MET A 188 -19.85 5.94 15.66
CA MET A 188 -19.71 6.03 14.20
C MET A 188 -20.30 4.79 13.51
N LEU A 189 -20.02 3.58 14.01
CA LEU A 189 -20.58 2.32 13.49
C LEU A 189 -22.11 2.25 13.56
N ARG A 190 -22.74 3.02 14.44
CA ARG A 190 -24.21 3.08 14.57
C ARG A 190 -24.85 4.10 13.62
N THR A 191 -24.06 4.93 12.94
CA THR A 191 -24.59 5.94 12.02
C THR A 191 -24.90 5.32 10.65
N ARG A 192 -26.07 5.67 10.11
CA ARG A 192 -26.47 5.25 8.75
C ARG A 192 -25.50 5.77 7.68
N GLN A 193 -24.95 6.97 7.89
CA GLN A 193 -24.00 7.61 6.97
C GLN A 193 -22.71 6.78 6.82
N TYR A 194 -22.19 6.21 7.91
CA TYR A 194 -21.03 5.34 7.87
C TYR A 194 -21.25 4.14 6.94
N TRP A 195 -22.37 3.44 7.08
CA TRP A 195 -22.69 2.27 6.27
C TRP A 195 -22.94 2.59 4.81
N LEU A 196 -23.52 3.76 4.51
CA LEU A 196 -23.68 4.22 3.13
C LEU A 196 -22.33 4.53 2.48
N CYS A 197 -21.41 5.20 3.19
CA CYS A 197 -20.06 5.46 2.70
C CYS A 197 -19.26 4.16 2.57
N ALA A 198 -19.31 3.29 3.56
CA ALA A 198 -18.65 1.99 3.53
C ALA A 198 -19.16 1.13 2.36
N GLY A 199 -20.47 1.10 2.12
CA GLY A 199 -21.08 0.43 0.99
C GLY A 199 -20.61 1.00 -0.36
N ALA A 200 -20.59 2.33 -0.51
CA ALA A 200 -20.12 2.98 -1.73
C ALA A 200 -18.65 2.60 -2.03
N VAL A 201 -17.77 2.64 -1.04
CA VAL A 201 -16.36 2.22 -1.18
C VAL A 201 -16.27 0.72 -1.49
N CYS A 202 -17.05 -0.12 -0.81
CA CYS A 202 -17.05 -1.57 -1.01
C CYS A 202 -17.47 -1.97 -2.44
N PHE A 203 -18.35 -1.23 -3.08
CA PHE A 203 -18.77 -1.49 -4.46
C PHE A 203 -17.87 -0.84 -5.52
N SER A 204 -17.21 0.28 -5.22
CA SER A 204 -16.32 0.96 -6.18
C SER A 204 -14.91 0.36 -6.24
N THR A 205 -14.36 -0.05 -5.09
CA THR A 205 -12.98 -0.54 -4.97
C THR A 205 -12.69 -1.83 -5.76
N PRO A 206 -13.58 -2.85 -5.80
CA PRO A 206 -13.33 -4.08 -6.56
C PRO A 206 -13.11 -3.85 -8.04
N ALA A 207 -13.77 -2.87 -8.64
CA ALA A 207 -13.59 -2.56 -10.06
C ALA A 207 -12.11 -2.19 -10.35
N VAL A 208 -11.51 -1.32 -9.54
CA VAL A 208 -10.10 -0.90 -9.71
C VAL A 208 -9.14 -2.04 -9.37
N LEU A 209 -9.39 -2.76 -8.26
CA LEU A 209 -8.50 -3.83 -7.80
C LEU A 209 -8.49 -5.05 -8.73
N LEU A 210 -9.63 -5.40 -9.33
CA LEU A 210 -9.74 -6.53 -10.26
C LEU A 210 -9.13 -6.20 -11.63
N PHE A 211 -9.37 -5.00 -12.15
CA PHE A 211 -8.87 -4.64 -13.48
C PHE A 211 -7.38 -4.31 -13.49
N SER A 212 -6.84 -3.75 -12.43
CA SER A 212 -5.43 -3.34 -12.37
C SER A 212 -4.42 -4.46 -12.70
N PRO A 213 -4.49 -5.67 -12.11
CA PRO A 213 -3.58 -6.76 -12.46
C PRO A 213 -3.87 -7.40 -13.83
N ILE A 214 -5.12 -7.34 -14.31
CA ILE A 214 -5.57 -8.04 -15.52
C ILE A 214 -5.31 -7.19 -16.78
N ILE A 215 -5.28 -5.88 -16.65
CA ILE A 215 -5.13 -4.94 -17.78
C ILE A 215 -3.86 -5.23 -18.60
N LEU A 216 -2.75 -5.52 -17.92
CA LEU A 216 -1.49 -5.85 -18.59
C LEU A 216 -1.62 -7.15 -19.41
N LYS A 217 -2.17 -8.20 -18.79
CA LYS A 217 -2.36 -9.51 -19.43
C LYS A 217 -3.30 -9.41 -20.64
N LEU A 218 -4.44 -8.75 -20.47
CA LEU A 218 -5.41 -8.53 -21.55
C LEU A 218 -4.84 -7.69 -22.69
N GLY A 219 -4.00 -6.69 -22.40
CA GLY A 219 -3.35 -5.87 -23.40
C GLY A 219 -2.44 -6.70 -24.29
N VAL A 220 -1.60 -7.53 -23.70
CA VAL A 220 -0.67 -8.42 -24.43
C VAL A 220 -1.44 -9.49 -25.22
N GLU A 221 -2.45 -10.13 -24.63
CA GLU A 221 -3.28 -11.13 -25.30
C GLU A 221 -4.06 -10.58 -26.51
N ARG A 222 -4.40 -9.29 -26.48
CA ARG A 222 -5.05 -8.59 -27.61
C ARG A 222 -4.08 -8.03 -28.63
N GLY A 223 -2.79 -8.34 -28.54
CA GLY A 223 -1.76 -7.96 -29.52
C GLY A 223 -1.24 -6.52 -29.37
N LEU A 224 -1.46 -5.89 -28.24
CA LEU A 224 -0.75 -4.65 -27.91
C LEU A 224 0.70 -4.94 -27.66
N ASP A 225 1.57 -4.08 -28.16
CA ASP A 225 3.00 -4.13 -27.82
C ASP A 225 3.15 -4.02 -26.29
N GLU A 226 4.07 -4.80 -25.74
CA GLU A 226 4.30 -4.89 -24.29
C GLU A 226 4.53 -3.51 -23.64
N ASN A 227 5.20 -2.61 -24.37
CA ASN A 227 5.40 -1.24 -23.94
C ASN A 227 4.09 -0.43 -23.89
N ALA A 228 3.19 -0.62 -24.87
CA ALA A 228 1.89 0.04 -24.88
C ALA A 228 0.97 -0.47 -23.74
N ALA A 229 1.02 -1.77 -23.45
CA ALA A 229 0.31 -2.36 -22.34
C ALA A 229 0.81 -1.84 -20.97
N LEU A 230 2.13 -1.64 -20.82
CA LEU A 230 2.72 -1.00 -19.64
C LEU A 230 2.27 0.46 -19.46
N TRP A 231 2.26 1.24 -20.54
CA TRP A 231 1.79 2.62 -20.47
C TRP A 231 0.32 2.70 -20.05
N SER A 232 -0.51 1.73 -20.43
CA SER A 232 -1.91 1.67 -19.96
C SER A 232 -2.03 1.49 -18.45
N VAL A 233 -1.14 0.67 -17.85
CA VAL A 233 -1.08 0.50 -16.37
C VAL A 233 -0.59 1.77 -15.69
N VAL A 234 0.45 2.42 -16.25
CA VAL A 234 0.98 3.68 -15.73
C VAL A 234 -0.07 4.79 -15.75
N LEU A 235 -0.76 4.95 -16.88
CA LEU A 235 -1.83 5.96 -17.03
C LEU A 235 -3.03 5.65 -16.11
N GLY A 236 -3.42 4.39 -15.98
CA GLY A 236 -4.47 3.96 -15.07
C GLY A 236 -4.14 4.13 -13.59
N SER A 237 -2.85 4.26 -13.24
CA SER A 237 -2.41 4.53 -11.85
C SER A 237 -2.47 6.01 -11.49
N VAL A 238 -2.50 6.90 -12.48
CA VAL A 238 -2.48 8.37 -12.29
C VAL A 238 -3.90 8.98 -12.34
N GLY A 239 -4.86 8.28 -12.94
CA GLY A 239 -6.27 8.70 -13.03
C GLY A 239 -7.12 8.09 -11.96
#